data_aea9c4a76cb4eac61dfae737d27692c4
#
_entry.id   aea9c4a76cb4eac61dfae737d27692c4
#
_cell.length_a   1.000
_cell.length_b   1.000
_cell.length_c   1.000
_cell.angle_alpha   90.00
_cell.angle_beta   90.00
_cell.angle_gamma   90.00
#
_symmetry.space_group_name_H-M   'P 1'
#
loop_
_entity.id
_entity.type
_entity.pdbx_description
1 polymer ?
#
loop_
_entity_poly.entity_id
_entity_poly.type
_entity_poly.pdbx_seq_one_letter_code
_entity_poly.pdbx_strand_id
1 'polypeptide(L)'
;MLLAVGAIIAGLILLVWSADKFVDGAAAAAEHWGMPTLLIGMVIIGFGTSAPELAVSAIAAMEGNSGLALGNAYGSNITNIALIVGLTAIIAPITVHSQIIRKELPLLVGLTLIAGYQLIDGELSRTDGWVLLTVFAAVMGWFIFQGLRNKDDSIEAGIEESTLAHPMPLRNAVFWLIAGLVLLVASSRMLVWGAVYVAQSLGISDLVIGLTVVAVGTSLPELASALAAVRKNEHDLILGNILGSGIFNTLAVVGLAATINPLQVDPEVLYRDWSLMLALTVGLLLMGFGFAGRSRIISRLDGGILLLVYVAYTGFLLTTMIPATG
;
A
#
# COMPACT_ATOMS: atom_id res chain seq x y z
N MET A 1 30.47 -3.80 6.03
CA MET A 1 30.20 -2.43 5.55
C MET A 1 30.15 -2.31 4.01
N LEU A 2 31.22 -2.55 3.25
CA LEU A 2 31.23 -2.43 1.79
C LEU A 2 30.13 -3.25 1.09
N LEU A 3 29.92 -4.50 1.51
CA LEU A 3 28.87 -5.37 0.95
C LEU A 3 27.47 -4.82 1.24
N ALA A 4 27.24 -4.27 2.43
CA ALA A 4 25.94 -3.66 2.77
C ALA A 4 25.67 -2.37 1.97
N VAL A 5 26.68 -1.51 1.81
CA VAL A 5 26.57 -0.33 0.95
C VAL A 5 26.35 -0.74 -0.50
N GLY A 6 27.07 -1.76 -0.99
CA GLY A 6 26.85 -2.34 -2.32
C GLY A 6 25.43 -2.87 -2.50
N ALA A 7 24.88 -3.54 -1.49
CA ALA A 7 23.49 -4.04 -1.50
C ALA A 7 22.46 -2.90 -1.52
N ILE A 8 22.69 -1.79 -0.79
CA ILE A 8 21.82 -0.62 -0.84
C ILE A 8 21.80 -0.02 -2.25
N ILE A 9 22.99 0.23 -2.85
CA ILE A 9 23.08 0.85 -4.17
C ILE A 9 22.47 -0.07 -5.24
N ALA A 10 22.86 -1.35 -5.26
CA ALA A 10 22.34 -2.31 -6.22
C ALA A 10 20.83 -2.54 -6.02
N GLY A 11 20.38 -2.62 -4.76
CA GLY A 11 18.97 -2.73 -4.41
C GLY A 11 18.16 -1.55 -4.92
N LEU A 12 18.64 -0.33 -4.74
CA LEU A 12 17.95 0.87 -5.21
C LEU A 12 17.86 0.93 -6.74
N ILE A 13 18.95 0.64 -7.45
CA ILE A 13 18.95 0.61 -8.92
C ILE A 13 17.99 -0.46 -9.44
N LEU A 14 18.04 -1.67 -8.86
CA LEU A 14 17.18 -2.76 -9.27
C LEU A 14 15.71 -2.49 -8.92
N LEU A 15 15.44 -1.85 -7.77
CA LEU A 15 14.09 -1.47 -7.33
C LEU A 15 13.44 -0.52 -8.35
N VAL A 16 14.13 0.55 -8.73
CA VAL A 16 13.62 1.53 -9.71
C VAL A 16 13.39 0.89 -11.07
N TRP A 17 14.36 0.10 -11.54
CA TRP A 17 14.24 -0.57 -12.83
C TRP A 17 13.13 -1.63 -12.86
N SER A 18 13.01 -2.44 -11.82
CA SER A 18 11.95 -3.45 -11.72
C SER A 18 10.57 -2.84 -11.59
N ALA A 19 10.44 -1.71 -10.88
CA ALA A 19 9.19 -0.95 -10.79
C ALA A 19 8.71 -0.47 -12.16
N ASP A 20 9.60 0.08 -12.99
CA ASP A 20 9.26 0.51 -14.34
C ASP A 20 8.74 -0.67 -15.19
N LYS A 21 9.40 -1.83 -15.11
CA LYS A 21 8.99 -3.04 -15.84
C LYS A 21 7.70 -3.64 -15.34
N PHE A 22 7.50 -3.61 -14.02
CA PHE A 22 6.28 -4.07 -13.38
C PHE A 22 5.05 -3.25 -13.81
N VAL A 23 5.18 -1.92 -13.79
CA VAL A 23 4.11 -1.00 -14.21
C VAL A 23 3.82 -1.14 -15.71
N ASP A 24 4.85 -1.25 -16.57
CA ASP A 24 4.67 -1.54 -18.01
C ASP A 24 3.90 -2.83 -18.22
N GLY A 25 4.28 -3.90 -17.51
CA GLY A 25 3.60 -5.19 -17.58
C GLY A 25 2.16 -5.12 -17.10
N ALA A 26 1.90 -4.38 -16.02
CA ALA A 26 0.56 -4.20 -15.46
C ALA A 26 -0.37 -3.42 -16.40
N ALA A 27 0.08 -2.29 -16.94
CA ALA A 27 -0.68 -1.48 -17.88
C ALA A 27 -1.01 -2.25 -19.17
N ALA A 28 -0.02 -2.92 -19.76
CA ALA A 28 -0.22 -3.74 -20.95
C ALA A 28 -1.13 -4.96 -20.69
N ALA A 29 -1.05 -5.59 -19.52
CA ALA A 29 -1.93 -6.70 -19.16
C ALA A 29 -3.39 -6.21 -18.99
N ALA A 30 -3.59 -5.04 -18.38
CA ALA A 30 -4.91 -4.40 -18.26
C ALA A 30 -5.55 -4.21 -19.65
N GLU A 31 -4.81 -3.66 -20.60
CA GLU A 31 -5.25 -3.45 -21.96
C GLU A 31 -5.66 -4.75 -22.65
N HIS A 32 -4.80 -5.80 -22.60
CA HIS A 32 -5.10 -7.10 -23.20
C HIS A 32 -6.30 -7.82 -22.58
N TRP A 33 -6.47 -7.69 -21.26
CA TRP A 33 -7.60 -8.33 -20.56
C TRP A 33 -8.89 -7.54 -20.64
N GLY A 34 -8.83 -6.30 -21.19
CA GLY A 34 -9.95 -5.38 -21.22
C GLY A 34 -10.43 -5.02 -19.82
N MET A 35 -9.51 -5.01 -18.84
CA MET A 35 -9.80 -4.63 -17.47
C MET A 35 -9.38 -3.19 -17.22
N PRO A 36 -10.19 -2.39 -16.50
CA PRO A 36 -9.76 -1.05 -16.10
C PRO A 36 -8.43 -1.10 -15.34
N THR A 37 -7.52 -0.17 -15.63
CA THR A 37 -6.20 -0.07 -14.99
C THR A 37 -6.29 0.05 -13.48
N LEU A 38 -7.33 0.72 -12.97
CA LEU A 38 -7.66 0.79 -11.55
C LEU A 38 -7.82 -0.61 -10.91
N LEU A 39 -8.57 -1.51 -11.56
CA LEU A 39 -8.78 -2.87 -11.04
C LEU A 39 -7.51 -3.71 -11.05
N ILE A 40 -6.68 -3.58 -12.07
CA ILE A 40 -5.34 -4.21 -12.10
C ILE A 40 -4.49 -3.66 -10.94
N GLY A 41 -4.54 -2.33 -10.74
CA GLY A 41 -3.89 -1.69 -9.60
C GLY A 41 -4.34 -2.28 -8.26
N MET A 42 -5.65 -2.40 -8.04
CA MET A 42 -6.19 -2.90 -6.77
C MET A 42 -5.97 -4.41 -6.57
N VAL A 43 -6.26 -5.23 -7.60
CA VAL A 43 -6.29 -6.69 -7.43
C VAL A 43 -4.92 -7.32 -7.61
N ILE A 44 -4.12 -6.85 -8.58
CA ILE A 44 -2.85 -7.50 -8.91
C ILE A 44 -1.67 -6.76 -8.28
N ILE A 45 -1.60 -5.43 -8.49
CA ILE A 45 -0.46 -4.65 -7.97
C ILE A 45 -0.55 -4.57 -6.45
N GLY A 46 -1.68 -4.13 -5.89
CA GLY A 46 -1.86 -3.99 -4.45
C GLY A 46 -1.68 -5.30 -3.70
N PHE A 47 -2.23 -6.42 -4.22
CA PHE A 47 -1.97 -7.75 -3.65
C PHE A 47 -0.49 -8.14 -3.71
N GLY A 48 0.15 -7.92 -4.86
CA GLY A 48 1.53 -8.35 -5.08
C GLY A 48 2.54 -7.57 -4.23
N THR A 49 2.37 -6.25 -4.16
CA THR A 49 3.26 -5.38 -3.38
C THR A 49 3.06 -5.54 -1.88
N SER A 50 1.84 -5.89 -1.41
CA SER A 50 1.55 -6.15 0.01
C SER A 50 1.86 -7.60 0.46
N ALA A 51 2.43 -8.44 -0.41
CA ALA A 51 2.86 -9.78 -0.02
C ALA A 51 3.95 -9.79 1.10
N PRO A 52 4.92 -8.85 1.15
CA PRO A 52 5.84 -8.73 2.26
C PRO A 52 5.13 -8.45 3.58
N GLU A 53 4.14 -7.57 3.60
CA GLU A 53 3.34 -7.22 4.77
C GLU A 53 2.60 -8.45 5.31
N LEU A 54 1.99 -9.24 4.42
CA LEU A 54 1.33 -10.47 4.78
C LEU A 54 2.30 -11.46 5.44
N ALA A 55 3.47 -11.65 4.83
CA ALA A 55 4.47 -12.58 5.33
C ALA A 55 5.00 -12.15 6.71
N VAL A 56 5.32 -10.86 6.90
CA VAL A 56 5.80 -10.31 8.18
C VAL A 56 4.74 -10.47 9.26
N SER A 57 3.50 -10.10 8.99
CA SER A 57 2.40 -10.20 9.96
C SER A 57 2.03 -11.65 10.29
N ALA A 58 2.07 -12.55 9.30
CA ALA A 58 1.83 -13.98 9.55
C ALA A 58 2.91 -14.58 10.46
N ILE A 59 4.20 -14.29 10.21
CA ILE A 59 5.31 -14.74 11.06
C ILE A 59 5.16 -14.15 12.45
N ALA A 60 4.92 -12.84 12.58
CA ALA A 60 4.72 -12.18 13.86
C ALA A 60 3.57 -12.81 14.67
N ALA A 61 2.46 -13.13 14.01
CA ALA A 61 1.34 -13.83 14.65
C ALA A 61 1.69 -15.24 15.11
N MET A 62 2.46 -16.00 14.30
CA MET A 62 2.95 -17.35 14.68
C MET A 62 3.89 -17.29 15.90
N GLU A 63 4.65 -16.22 16.03
CA GLU A 63 5.56 -15.98 17.15
C GLU A 63 4.85 -15.38 18.39
N GLY A 64 3.55 -15.13 18.29
CA GLY A 64 2.75 -14.52 19.36
C GLY A 64 2.96 -13.01 19.53
N ASN A 65 3.59 -12.35 18.54
CA ASN A 65 3.84 -10.92 18.54
C ASN A 65 2.71 -10.16 17.81
N SER A 66 1.60 -10.04 18.49
CA SER A 66 0.37 -9.43 17.96
C SER A 66 0.52 -7.93 17.65
N GLY A 67 1.26 -7.22 18.51
CA GLY A 67 1.51 -5.80 18.32
C GLY A 67 2.26 -5.50 17.02
N LEU A 68 3.25 -6.36 16.68
CA LEU A 68 3.97 -6.23 15.41
C LEU A 68 3.07 -6.51 14.20
N ALA A 69 2.18 -7.50 14.28
CA ALA A 69 1.28 -7.82 13.17
C ALA A 69 0.29 -6.68 12.87
N LEU A 70 -0.35 -6.11 13.90
CA LEU A 70 -1.27 -4.96 13.75
C LEU A 70 -0.52 -3.69 13.37
N GLY A 71 0.60 -3.42 14.01
CA GLY A 71 1.45 -2.26 13.71
C GLY A 71 1.94 -2.27 12.27
N ASN A 72 2.33 -3.43 11.73
CA ASN A 72 2.70 -3.58 10.32
C ASN A 72 1.51 -3.29 9.39
N ALA A 73 0.33 -3.86 9.64
CA ALA A 73 -0.84 -3.67 8.79
C ALA A 73 -1.33 -2.21 8.76
N TYR A 74 -1.56 -1.61 9.93
CA TYR A 74 -2.07 -0.23 10.02
C TYR A 74 -0.97 0.79 9.72
N GLY A 75 0.27 0.53 10.12
CA GLY A 75 1.42 1.35 9.79
C GLY A 75 1.66 1.44 8.28
N SER A 76 1.56 0.31 7.55
CA SER A 76 1.65 0.29 6.08
C SER A 76 0.52 1.09 5.44
N ASN A 77 -0.72 1.02 5.94
CA ASN A 77 -1.81 1.84 5.42
C ASN A 77 -1.57 3.33 5.64
N ILE A 78 -1.08 3.73 6.82
CA ILE A 78 -0.70 5.12 7.12
C ILE A 78 0.44 5.55 6.18
N THR A 79 1.47 4.72 6.01
CA THR A 79 2.59 4.97 5.11
C THR A 79 2.12 5.12 3.67
N ASN A 80 1.25 4.23 3.20
CA ASN A 80 0.73 4.25 1.83
C ASN A 80 -0.04 5.54 1.54
N ILE A 81 -0.91 5.98 2.43
CA ILE A 81 -1.69 7.22 2.21
C ILE A 81 -0.83 8.46 2.49
N ALA A 82 -0.18 8.53 3.65
CA ALA A 82 0.45 9.76 4.07
C ALA A 82 1.82 9.99 3.42
N LEU A 83 2.66 8.94 3.29
CA LEU A 83 3.98 9.06 2.68
C LEU A 83 3.89 8.87 1.16
N ILE A 84 3.30 7.77 0.66
CA ILE A 84 3.41 7.42 -0.76
C ILE A 84 2.51 8.31 -1.60
N VAL A 85 1.21 8.46 -1.29
CA VAL A 85 0.35 9.42 -2.00
C VAL A 85 0.86 10.84 -1.81
N GLY A 86 1.30 11.18 -0.59
CA GLY A 86 1.86 12.50 -0.28
C GLY A 86 3.05 12.85 -1.16
N LEU A 87 4.07 11.99 -1.21
CA LEU A 87 5.28 12.20 -2.01
C LEU A 87 4.95 12.22 -3.52
N THR A 88 4.13 11.27 -3.95
CA THR A 88 3.70 11.14 -5.35
C THR A 88 2.97 12.39 -5.82
N ALA A 89 2.03 12.92 -5.03
CA ALA A 89 1.26 14.12 -5.35
C ALA A 89 2.12 15.39 -5.38
N ILE A 90 3.19 15.47 -4.58
CA ILE A 90 4.17 16.58 -4.65
C ILE A 90 4.93 16.54 -5.97
N ILE A 91 5.35 15.35 -6.42
CA ILE A 91 6.07 15.19 -7.69
C ILE A 91 5.14 15.55 -8.86
N ALA A 92 3.98 14.91 -8.93
CA ALA A 92 2.95 15.22 -9.91
C ALA A 92 1.55 15.11 -9.27
N PRO A 93 0.66 16.12 -9.45
CA PRO A 93 -0.71 16.05 -8.97
C PRO A 93 -1.42 14.83 -9.54
N ILE A 94 -2.18 14.10 -8.68
CA ILE A 94 -2.83 12.85 -9.05
C ILE A 94 -4.27 13.13 -9.44
N THR A 95 -4.64 12.84 -10.68
CA THR A 95 -6.04 12.91 -11.13
C THR A 95 -6.85 11.77 -10.52
N VAL A 96 -8.03 12.09 -9.98
CA VAL A 96 -8.92 11.11 -9.34
C VAL A 96 -10.17 10.95 -10.16
N HIS A 97 -10.39 9.78 -10.76
CA HIS A 97 -11.59 9.52 -11.55
C HIS A 97 -12.84 9.41 -10.66
N SER A 98 -14.00 9.76 -11.21
CA SER A 98 -15.26 9.83 -10.46
C SER A 98 -15.70 8.48 -9.87
N GLN A 99 -15.32 7.38 -10.49
CA GLN A 99 -15.61 6.05 -10.01
C GLN A 99 -14.91 5.79 -8.66
N ILE A 100 -13.61 6.11 -8.56
CA ILE A 100 -12.81 5.94 -7.33
C ILE A 100 -13.46 6.65 -6.15
N ILE A 101 -13.90 7.90 -6.37
CA ILE A 101 -14.53 8.72 -5.32
C ILE A 101 -15.88 8.16 -4.90
N ARG A 102 -16.66 7.64 -5.84
CA ARG A 102 -18.04 7.22 -5.58
C ARG A 102 -18.19 5.80 -5.08
N LYS A 103 -17.22 4.93 -5.34
CA LYS A 103 -17.31 3.51 -5.02
C LYS A 103 -16.14 3.03 -4.17
N GLU A 104 -14.92 3.13 -4.66
CA GLU A 104 -13.76 2.46 -4.09
C GLU A 104 -13.30 3.11 -2.77
N LEU A 105 -13.20 4.44 -2.71
CA LEU A 105 -12.83 5.15 -1.48
C LEU A 105 -13.90 5.03 -0.38
N PRO A 106 -15.23 5.22 -0.65
CA PRO A 106 -16.26 4.94 0.35
C PRO A 106 -16.27 3.49 0.81
N LEU A 107 -16.00 2.53 -0.08
CA LEU A 107 -15.85 1.13 0.30
C LEU A 107 -14.68 0.94 1.27
N LEU A 108 -13.50 1.49 0.97
CA LEU A 108 -12.33 1.40 1.85
C LEU A 108 -12.63 2.05 3.21
N VAL A 109 -13.31 3.21 3.27
CA VAL A 109 -13.77 3.82 4.53
C VAL A 109 -14.68 2.86 5.30
N GLY A 110 -15.67 2.26 4.63
CA GLY A 110 -16.58 1.29 5.24
C GLY A 110 -15.86 0.06 5.80
N LEU A 111 -14.90 -0.49 5.05
CA LEU A 111 -14.09 -1.64 5.49
C LEU A 111 -13.17 -1.27 6.67
N THR A 112 -12.62 -0.06 6.67
CA THR A 112 -11.83 0.47 7.79
C THR A 112 -12.69 0.60 9.04
N LEU A 113 -13.95 1.06 8.91
CA LEU A 113 -14.91 1.15 10.04
C LEU A 113 -15.28 -0.24 10.57
N ILE A 114 -15.49 -1.24 9.71
CA ILE A 114 -15.76 -2.62 10.12
C ILE A 114 -14.58 -3.17 10.93
N ALA A 115 -13.35 -2.99 10.44
CA ALA A 115 -12.15 -3.41 11.16
C ALA A 115 -12.02 -2.70 12.51
N GLY A 116 -12.29 -1.39 12.58
CA GLY A 116 -12.25 -0.63 13.82
C GLY A 116 -13.31 -1.05 14.84
N TYR A 117 -14.49 -1.43 14.36
CA TYR A 117 -15.54 -1.95 15.23
C TYR A 117 -15.09 -3.20 16.00
N GLN A 118 -14.33 -4.08 15.33
CA GLN A 118 -13.79 -5.30 15.95
C GLN A 118 -12.66 -5.04 16.97
N LEU A 119 -12.08 -3.83 16.99
CA LEU A 119 -11.05 -3.46 17.98
C LEU A 119 -11.64 -2.88 19.27
N ILE A 120 -12.95 -2.57 19.33
CA ILE A 120 -13.56 -1.80 20.43
C ILE A 120 -13.53 -2.56 21.76
N ASP A 121 -13.67 -3.88 21.72
CA ASP A 121 -13.65 -4.73 22.92
C ASP A 121 -12.21 -5.02 23.44
N GLY A 122 -11.18 -4.54 22.72
CA GLY A 122 -9.78 -4.73 23.10
C GLY A 122 -9.21 -6.10 22.74
N GLU A 123 -9.94 -6.92 22.01
CA GLU A 123 -9.52 -8.23 21.56
C GLU A 123 -9.87 -8.46 20.07
N LEU A 124 -8.95 -9.01 19.31
CA LEU A 124 -9.22 -9.47 17.97
C LEU A 124 -9.26 -11.00 17.97
N SER A 125 -10.46 -11.55 18.02
CA SER A 125 -10.69 -12.99 18.11
C SER A 125 -10.46 -13.72 16.78
N ARG A 126 -10.39 -15.05 16.82
CA ARG A 126 -10.36 -15.86 15.58
C ARG A 126 -11.60 -15.66 14.74
N THR A 127 -12.75 -15.42 15.37
CA THR A 127 -14.01 -15.15 14.67
C THR A 127 -13.91 -13.85 13.87
N ASP A 128 -13.34 -12.81 14.46
CA ASP A 128 -13.09 -11.55 13.78
C ASP A 128 -12.13 -11.73 12.60
N GLY A 129 -11.08 -12.53 12.78
CA GLY A 129 -10.17 -12.90 11.71
C GLY A 129 -10.88 -13.57 10.53
N TRP A 130 -11.75 -14.54 10.79
CA TRP A 130 -12.55 -15.20 9.74
C TRP A 130 -13.55 -14.26 9.08
N VAL A 131 -14.16 -13.35 9.84
CA VAL A 131 -15.05 -12.31 9.28
C VAL A 131 -14.28 -11.43 8.32
N LEU A 132 -13.10 -10.91 8.72
CA LEU A 132 -12.27 -10.07 7.86
C LEU A 132 -11.83 -10.81 6.58
N LEU A 133 -11.38 -12.05 6.69
CA LEU A 133 -10.99 -12.88 5.53
C LEU A 133 -12.18 -13.17 4.60
N THR A 134 -13.37 -13.40 5.15
CA THR A 134 -14.59 -13.63 4.35
C THR A 134 -15.00 -12.36 3.61
N VAL A 135 -14.97 -11.20 4.28
CA VAL A 135 -15.21 -9.89 3.67
C VAL A 135 -14.17 -9.61 2.58
N PHE A 136 -12.90 -9.91 2.84
CA PHE A 136 -11.83 -9.79 1.85
C PHE A 136 -12.11 -10.62 0.60
N ALA A 137 -12.43 -11.91 0.77
CA ALA A 137 -12.75 -12.80 -0.35
C ALA A 137 -13.97 -12.32 -1.15
N ALA A 138 -15.01 -11.81 -0.45
CA ALA A 138 -16.21 -11.28 -1.09
C ALA A 138 -15.90 -10.00 -1.90
N VAL A 139 -15.13 -9.07 -1.33
CA VAL A 139 -14.74 -7.81 -1.99
C VAL A 139 -13.84 -8.08 -3.20
N MET A 140 -12.81 -8.92 -3.05
CA MET A 140 -11.92 -9.28 -4.16
C MET A 140 -12.66 -10.05 -5.25
N GLY A 141 -13.51 -11.00 -4.86
CA GLY A 141 -14.36 -11.74 -5.80
C GLY A 141 -15.29 -10.80 -6.57
N TRP A 142 -15.87 -9.80 -5.91
CA TRP A 142 -16.70 -8.79 -6.57
C TRP A 142 -15.90 -7.93 -7.53
N PHE A 143 -14.72 -7.45 -7.18
CA PHE A 143 -13.87 -6.67 -8.07
C PHE A 143 -13.48 -7.48 -9.33
N ILE A 144 -13.07 -8.74 -9.15
CA ILE A 144 -12.73 -9.62 -10.26
C ILE A 144 -13.96 -9.85 -11.15
N PHE A 145 -15.13 -10.16 -10.56
CA PHE A 145 -16.37 -10.35 -11.31
C PHE A 145 -16.78 -9.09 -12.09
N GLN A 146 -16.70 -7.92 -11.46
CA GLN A 146 -17.02 -6.66 -12.10
C GLN A 146 -16.04 -6.35 -13.26
N GLY A 147 -14.75 -6.60 -13.05
CA GLY A 147 -13.73 -6.42 -14.09
C GLY A 147 -13.96 -7.31 -15.32
N LEU A 148 -14.36 -8.56 -15.08
CA LEU A 148 -14.65 -9.49 -16.17
C LEU A 148 -15.96 -9.19 -16.91
N ARG A 149 -16.94 -8.56 -16.25
CA ARG A 149 -18.24 -8.24 -16.82
C ARG A 149 -18.25 -6.95 -17.64
N ASN A 150 -17.49 -5.94 -17.24
CA ASN A 150 -17.51 -4.61 -17.87
C ASN A 150 -16.52 -4.47 -19.03
N LYS A 151 -16.17 -5.58 -19.70
CA LYS A 151 -15.26 -5.56 -20.85
C LYS A 151 -15.74 -4.67 -22.00
N ASP A 152 -17.04 -4.57 -22.21
CA ASP A 152 -17.61 -3.84 -23.36
C ASP A 152 -17.58 -2.31 -23.14
N ASP A 153 -17.79 -1.84 -21.89
CA ASP A 153 -17.77 -0.41 -21.57
C ASP A 153 -16.35 0.18 -21.49
N SER A 154 -15.35 -0.65 -21.18
CA SER A 154 -13.96 -0.23 -21.04
C SER A 154 -13.24 -0.09 -22.39
N ILE A 155 -13.69 -0.78 -23.43
CA ILE A 155 -13.13 -0.69 -24.79
C ILE A 155 -13.46 0.68 -25.41
N GLU A 156 -14.67 1.22 -25.17
CA GLU A 156 -15.06 2.53 -25.70
C GLU A 156 -14.39 3.71 -24.97
N ALA A 157 -14.19 3.59 -23.64
CA ALA A 157 -13.53 4.63 -22.84
C ALA A 157 -11.99 4.61 -22.93
N GLY A 158 -11.38 3.44 -23.18
CA GLY A 158 -9.92 3.27 -23.24
C GLY A 158 -9.30 3.65 -24.60
N ILE A 159 -10.07 3.69 -25.68
CA ILE A 159 -9.57 3.97 -27.02
C ILE A 159 -9.21 5.45 -27.22
N GLU A 160 -9.81 6.38 -26.47
CA GLU A 160 -9.51 7.81 -26.61
C GLU A 160 -8.21 8.25 -25.86
N GLU A 161 -7.75 7.51 -24.87
CA GLU A 161 -6.60 7.92 -24.03
C GLU A 161 -5.29 7.14 -24.32
N SER A 162 -5.36 5.99 -25.00
CA SER A 162 -4.22 5.08 -25.16
C SER A 162 -3.48 5.17 -26.52
N THR A 163 -3.55 6.30 -27.24
CA THR A 163 -2.90 6.46 -28.56
C THR A 163 -1.36 6.49 -28.53
N LEU A 164 -0.70 6.22 -27.40
CA LEU A 164 0.76 6.25 -27.30
C LEU A 164 1.41 4.96 -26.73
N ALA A 165 0.66 3.91 -26.45
CA ALA A 165 1.24 2.68 -25.94
C ALA A 165 1.85 1.83 -27.08
N HIS A 166 3.12 1.53 -27.01
CA HIS A 166 3.75 0.51 -27.84
C HIS A 166 3.10 -0.84 -27.49
N PRO A 167 2.51 -1.56 -28.43
CA PRO A 167 1.77 -2.79 -28.14
C PRO A 167 2.74 -3.86 -27.63
N MET A 168 2.85 -3.98 -26.31
CA MET A 168 3.61 -5.08 -25.71
C MET A 168 2.78 -6.37 -25.86
N PRO A 169 3.30 -7.46 -26.44
CA PRO A 169 2.56 -8.73 -26.53
C PRO A 169 2.15 -9.24 -25.15
N LEU A 170 0.94 -9.83 -25.02
CA LEU A 170 0.42 -10.34 -23.75
C LEU A 170 1.41 -11.24 -23.00
N ARG A 171 2.14 -12.11 -23.71
CA ARG A 171 3.17 -12.95 -23.09
C ARG A 171 4.24 -12.12 -22.37
N ASN A 172 4.68 -11.03 -22.98
CA ASN A 172 5.70 -10.14 -22.40
C ASN A 172 5.10 -9.30 -21.28
N ALA A 173 3.83 -8.87 -21.40
CA ALA A 173 3.09 -8.16 -20.36
C ALA A 173 2.99 -9.03 -19.09
N VAL A 174 2.54 -10.27 -19.21
CA VAL A 174 2.46 -11.21 -18.07
C VAL A 174 3.84 -11.56 -17.52
N PHE A 175 4.85 -11.73 -18.41
CA PHE A 175 6.21 -11.97 -17.96
C PHE A 175 6.74 -10.80 -17.11
N TRP A 176 6.60 -9.56 -17.58
CA TRP A 176 7.09 -8.39 -16.84
C TRP A 176 6.24 -8.08 -15.59
N LEU A 177 4.96 -8.38 -15.61
CA LEU A 177 4.12 -8.30 -14.42
C LEU A 177 4.65 -9.23 -13.31
N ILE A 178 4.92 -10.49 -13.63
CA ILE A 178 5.38 -11.46 -12.63
C ILE A 178 6.86 -11.24 -12.27
N ALA A 179 7.75 -11.17 -13.28
CA ALA A 179 9.18 -11.01 -13.06
C ALA A 179 9.49 -9.65 -12.43
N GLY A 180 8.82 -8.58 -12.86
CA GLY A 180 8.92 -7.26 -12.28
C GLY A 180 8.54 -7.25 -10.80
N LEU A 181 7.42 -7.88 -10.42
CA LEU A 181 7.00 -8.01 -9.03
C LEU A 181 8.03 -8.78 -8.18
N VAL A 182 8.47 -9.95 -8.65
CA VAL A 182 9.47 -10.76 -7.93
C VAL A 182 10.75 -9.97 -7.72
N LEU A 183 11.24 -9.28 -8.75
CA LEU A 183 12.45 -8.46 -8.67
C LEU A 183 12.25 -7.25 -7.77
N LEU A 184 11.07 -6.62 -7.80
CA LEU A 184 10.71 -5.49 -6.96
C LEU A 184 10.78 -5.88 -5.47
N VAL A 185 10.16 -6.98 -5.09
CA VAL A 185 10.18 -7.50 -3.72
C VAL A 185 11.60 -7.93 -3.30
N ALA A 186 12.32 -8.61 -4.18
CA ALA A 186 13.69 -9.07 -3.90
C ALA A 186 14.65 -7.89 -3.72
N SER A 187 14.56 -6.85 -4.57
CA SER A 187 15.40 -5.66 -4.49
C SER A 187 15.08 -4.81 -3.24
N SER A 188 13.79 -4.70 -2.88
CA SER A 188 13.37 -4.08 -1.62
C SER A 188 14.01 -4.76 -0.42
N ARG A 189 13.90 -6.09 -0.32
CA ARG A 189 14.52 -6.87 0.78
C ARG A 189 16.05 -6.70 0.83
N MET A 190 16.70 -6.69 -0.33
CA MET A 190 18.14 -6.49 -0.42
C MET A 190 18.56 -5.10 0.10
N LEU A 191 17.80 -4.07 -0.27
CA LEU A 191 18.02 -2.68 0.19
C LEU A 191 17.83 -2.58 1.70
N VAL A 192 16.72 -3.13 2.24
CA VAL A 192 16.42 -3.13 3.68
C VAL A 192 17.50 -3.87 4.47
N TRP A 193 17.92 -5.06 4.00
CA TRP A 193 19.01 -5.80 4.64
C TRP A 193 20.30 -4.96 4.74
N GLY A 194 20.68 -4.30 3.65
CA GLY A 194 21.85 -3.42 3.64
C GLY A 194 21.71 -2.24 4.59
N ALA A 195 20.54 -1.59 4.61
CA ALA A 195 20.26 -0.44 5.46
C ALA A 195 20.25 -0.82 6.97
N VAL A 196 19.63 -1.95 7.34
CA VAL A 196 19.64 -2.49 8.70
C VAL A 196 21.06 -2.79 9.15
N TYR A 197 21.86 -3.47 8.31
CA TYR A 197 23.26 -3.77 8.64
C TYR A 197 24.09 -2.50 8.89
N VAL A 198 23.91 -1.47 8.05
CA VAL A 198 24.61 -0.18 8.25
C VAL A 198 24.16 0.48 9.54
N ALA A 199 22.85 0.56 9.79
CA ALA A 199 22.29 1.19 10.99
C ALA A 199 22.79 0.50 12.27
N GLN A 200 22.79 -0.84 12.31
CA GLN A 200 23.32 -1.61 13.43
C GLN A 200 24.82 -1.36 13.65
N SER A 201 25.60 -1.27 12.56
CA SER A 201 27.04 -0.99 12.66
C SER A 201 27.35 0.44 13.16
N LEU A 202 26.38 1.35 13.06
CA LEU A 202 26.44 2.72 13.61
C LEU A 202 25.92 2.79 15.06
N GLY A 203 25.52 1.65 15.65
CA GLY A 203 25.04 1.57 17.04
C GLY A 203 23.58 2.00 17.22
N ILE A 204 22.80 2.10 16.12
CA ILE A 204 21.36 2.37 16.20
C ILE A 204 20.67 1.14 16.77
N SER A 205 19.76 1.32 17.73
CA SER A 205 19.03 0.22 18.34
C SER A 205 18.08 -0.50 17.38
N ASP A 206 17.91 -1.80 17.57
CA ASP A 206 17.02 -2.63 16.74
C ASP A 206 15.58 -2.13 16.76
N LEU A 207 15.12 -1.55 17.88
CA LEU A 207 13.81 -0.93 18.00
C LEU A 207 13.63 0.23 17.01
N VAL A 208 14.60 1.17 16.99
CA VAL A 208 14.57 2.31 16.06
C VAL A 208 14.67 1.85 14.62
N ILE A 209 15.51 0.83 14.34
CA ILE A 209 15.64 0.24 13.01
C ILE A 209 14.31 -0.40 12.57
N GLY A 210 13.65 -1.16 13.45
CA GLY A 210 12.36 -1.78 13.16
C GLY A 210 11.27 -0.78 12.82
N LEU A 211 11.18 0.29 13.61
CA LEU A 211 10.15 1.33 13.45
C LEU A 211 10.38 2.26 12.26
N THR A 212 11.60 2.37 11.77
CA THR A 212 11.95 3.28 10.66
C THR A 212 12.32 2.51 9.40
N VAL A 213 13.47 1.85 9.41
CA VAL A 213 14.04 1.21 8.21
C VAL A 213 13.19 0.03 7.74
N VAL A 214 12.72 -0.82 8.66
CA VAL A 214 11.93 -2.00 8.30
C VAL A 214 10.51 -1.59 7.92
N ALA A 215 9.86 -0.71 8.69
CA ALA A 215 8.49 -0.27 8.42
C ALA A 215 8.36 0.44 7.06
N VAL A 216 9.29 1.35 6.73
CA VAL A 216 9.33 1.96 5.40
C VAL A 216 9.74 0.95 4.35
N GLY A 217 10.63 0.03 4.71
CA GLY A 217 11.21 -0.97 3.80
C GLY A 217 10.20 -1.96 3.23
N THR A 218 9.20 -2.39 3.99
CA THR A 218 8.13 -3.26 3.49
C THR A 218 7.24 -2.54 2.47
N SER A 219 7.05 -1.23 2.62
CA SER A 219 6.26 -0.40 1.68
C SER A 219 7.09 0.19 0.52
N LEU A 220 8.37 -0.19 0.36
CA LEU A 220 9.19 0.25 -0.79
C LEU A 220 8.67 -0.27 -2.15
N PRO A 221 8.13 -1.49 -2.27
CA PRO A 221 7.49 -1.93 -3.51
C PRO A 221 6.34 -1.02 -3.93
N GLU A 222 5.47 -0.64 -2.98
CA GLU A 222 4.36 0.29 -3.23
C GLU A 222 4.87 1.65 -3.67
N LEU A 223 5.86 2.21 -2.95
CA LEU A 223 6.45 3.50 -3.28
C LEU A 223 7.09 3.48 -4.67
N ALA A 224 7.89 2.46 -4.98
CA ALA A 224 8.58 2.36 -6.25
C ALA A 224 7.60 2.21 -7.42
N SER A 225 6.55 1.38 -7.27
CA SER A 225 5.50 1.22 -8.27
C SER A 225 4.68 2.50 -8.46
N ALA A 226 4.34 3.22 -7.39
CA ALA A 226 3.64 4.50 -7.48
C ALA A 226 4.48 5.57 -8.19
N LEU A 227 5.78 5.66 -7.90
CA LEU A 227 6.69 6.59 -8.58
C LEU A 227 6.90 6.24 -10.07
N ALA A 228 6.94 4.94 -10.40
CA ALA A 228 7.00 4.49 -11.80
C ALA A 228 5.71 4.83 -12.54
N ALA A 229 4.55 4.59 -11.93
CA ALA A 229 3.23 4.90 -12.49
C ALA A 229 3.05 6.42 -12.72
N VAL A 230 3.50 7.27 -11.78
CA VAL A 230 3.50 8.74 -11.97
C VAL A 230 4.26 9.16 -13.21
N ARG A 231 5.44 8.61 -13.42
CA ARG A 231 6.27 8.95 -14.60
C ARG A 231 5.60 8.59 -15.92
N LYS A 232 4.67 7.63 -15.88
CA LYS A 232 3.93 7.12 -17.03
C LYS A 232 2.52 7.72 -17.16
N ASN A 233 2.15 8.67 -16.28
CA ASN A 233 0.81 9.24 -16.15
C ASN A 233 -0.29 8.21 -15.86
N GLU A 234 0.08 7.07 -15.26
CA GLU A 234 -0.85 5.99 -14.89
C GLU A 234 -1.46 6.24 -13.51
N HIS A 235 -2.27 7.32 -13.38
CA HIS A 235 -2.85 7.75 -12.11
C HIS A 235 -3.76 6.70 -11.47
N ASP A 236 -4.49 5.93 -12.28
CA ASP A 236 -5.36 4.86 -11.79
C ASP A 236 -4.57 3.68 -11.21
N LEU A 237 -3.40 3.37 -11.74
CA LEU A 237 -2.52 2.35 -11.15
C LEU A 237 -2.00 2.79 -9.78
N ILE A 238 -1.70 4.09 -9.58
CA ILE A 238 -1.27 4.61 -8.28
C ILE A 238 -2.37 4.43 -7.25
N LEU A 239 -3.56 4.97 -7.56
CA LEU A 239 -4.69 4.91 -6.63
C LEU A 239 -5.16 3.46 -6.43
N GLY A 240 -5.20 2.66 -7.49
CA GLY A 240 -5.51 1.24 -7.42
C GLY A 240 -4.56 0.48 -6.50
N ASN A 241 -3.25 0.69 -6.63
CA ASN A 241 -2.25 0.10 -5.74
C ASN A 241 -2.51 0.47 -4.27
N ILE A 242 -2.68 1.76 -3.97
CA ILE A 242 -2.92 2.26 -2.60
C ILE A 242 -4.23 1.72 -2.01
N LEU A 243 -5.32 1.74 -2.79
CA LEU A 243 -6.62 1.23 -2.34
C LEU A 243 -6.58 -0.30 -2.17
N GLY A 244 -5.96 -1.00 -3.11
CA GLY A 244 -5.78 -2.46 -3.05
C GLY A 244 -4.97 -2.86 -1.83
N SER A 245 -3.80 -2.25 -1.62
CA SER A 245 -2.96 -2.48 -0.43
C SER A 245 -3.71 -2.12 0.86
N GLY A 246 -4.50 -1.03 0.85
CA GLY A 246 -5.33 -0.65 2.00
C GLY A 246 -6.37 -1.71 2.37
N ILE A 247 -7.09 -2.24 1.38
CA ILE A 247 -8.06 -3.34 1.57
C ILE A 247 -7.35 -4.62 2.01
N PHE A 248 -6.22 -4.94 1.38
CA PHE A 248 -5.45 -6.13 1.66
C PHE A 248 -4.89 -6.12 3.09
N ASN A 249 -4.25 -5.02 3.49
CA ASN A 249 -3.70 -4.89 4.84
C ASN A 249 -4.79 -4.90 5.91
N THR A 250 -5.89 -4.16 5.69
CA THR A 250 -6.98 -4.06 6.67
C THR A 250 -7.74 -5.39 6.84
N LEU A 251 -7.96 -6.14 5.76
CA LEU A 251 -8.80 -7.34 5.80
C LEU A 251 -7.98 -8.63 5.80
N ALA A 252 -7.04 -8.79 4.85
CA ALA A 252 -6.32 -10.05 4.70
C ALA A 252 -5.19 -10.17 5.72
N VAL A 253 -4.36 -9.13 5.89
CA VAL A 253 -3.21 -9.17 6.81
C VAL A 253 -3.69 -9.25 8.25
N VAL A 254 -4.59 -8.35 8.66
CA VAL A 254 -5.16 -8.37 10.02
C VAL A 254 -5.98 -9.64 10.26
N GLY A 255 -6.84 -10.02 9.29
CA GLY A 255 -7.67 -11.22 9.38
C GLY A 255 -6.85 -12.50 9.50
N LEU A 256 -5.77 -12.64 8.73
CA LEU A 256 -4.87 -13.79 8.82
C LEU A 256 -4.15 -13.83 10.17
N ALA A 257 -3.62 -12.70 10.63
CA ALA A 257 -2.94 -12.61 11.93
C ALA A 257 -3.86 -13.05 13.07
N ALA A 258 -5.10 -12.53 13.12
CA ALA A 258 -6.10 -12.88 14.13
C ALA A 258 -6.54 -14.37 14.04
N THR A 259 -6.60 -14.92 12.83
CA THR A 259 -6.94 -16.34 12.64
C THR A 259 -5.84 -17.28 13.12
N ILE A 260 -4.57 -16.91 12.89
CA ILE A 260 -3.39 -17.67 13.37
C ILE A 260 -3.36 -17.62 14.89
N ASN A 261 -3.35 -16.43 15.45
CA ASN A 261 -3.25 -16.21 16.89
C ASN A 261 -4.14 -15.04 17.31
N PRO A 262 -5.19 -15.26 18.14
CA PRO A 262 -6.01 -14.17 18.65
C PRO A 262 -5.16 -13.12 19.37
N LEU A 263 -5.51 -11.86 19.19
CA LEU A 263 -4.67 -10.73 19.58
C LEU A 263 -5.34 -9.91 20.68
N GLN A 264 -4.60 -9.64 21.76
CA GLN A 264 -4.98 -8.53 22.64
C GLN A 264 -4.56 -7.22 21.99
N VAL A 265 -5.49 -6.29 21.89
CA VAL A 265 -5.30 -5.02 21.20
C VAL A 265 -5.02 -3.93 22.22
N ASP A 266 -3.83 -3.37 22.19
CA ASP A 266 -3.52 -2.21 23.01
C ASP A 266 -4.43 -1.04 22.62
N PRO A 267 -4.97 -0.29 23.61
CA PRO A 267 -5.84 0.87 23.34
C PRO A 267 -5.24 1.89 22.37
N GLU A 268 -3.91 2.02 22.37
CA GLU A 268 -3.18 2.91 21.45
C GLU A 268 -3.37 2.54 19.99
N VAL A 269 -3.51 1.26 19.67
CA VAL A 269 -3.76 0.80 18.29
C VAL A 269 -5.08 1.33 17.78
N LEU A 270 -6.15 1.33 18.62
CA LEU A 270 -7.45 1.87 18.24
C LEU A 270 -7.44 3.41 18.21
N TYR A 271 -7.01 4.05 19.30
CA TYR A 271 -7.16 5.49 19.47
C TYR A 271 -6.10 6.31 18.71
N ARG A 272 -4.94 5.75 18.43
CA ARG A 272 -3.86 6.41 17.70
C ARG A 272 -3.79 5.94 16.25
N ASP A 273 -3.48 4.65 16.04
CA ASP A 273 -3.09 4.14 14.72
C ASP A 273 -4.27 3.95 13.79
N TRP A 274 -5.30 3.23 14.24
CA TRP A 274 -6.52 3.04 13.45
C TRP A 274 -7.26 4.37 13.22
N SER A 275 -7.35 5.22 14.24
CA SER A 275 -8.02 6.52 14.12
C SER A 275 -7.32 7.43 13.11
N LEU A 276 -5.97 7.44 13.09
CA LEU A 276 -5.20 8.17 12.10
C LEU A 276 -5.39 7.57 10.70
N MET A 277 -5.34 6.25 10.57
CA MET A 277 -5.60 5.55 9.30
C MET A 277 -6.98 5.89 8.75
N LEU A 278 -8.03 5.88 9.59
CA LEU A 278 -9.38 6.29 9.20
C LEU A 278 -9.41 7.76 8.77
N ALA A 279 -8.81 8.66 9.54
CA ALA A 279 -8.75 10.08 9.22
C ALA A 279 -8.03 10.34 7.88
N LEU A 280 -6.94 9.63 7.60
CA LEU A 280 -6.22 9.69 6.32
C LEU A 280 -7.07 9.14 5.17
N THR A 281 -7.77 8.04 5.36
CA THR A 281 -8.65 7.45 4.34
C THR A 281 -9.82 8.38 4.01
N VAL A 282 -10.46 8.97 5.03
CA VAL A 282 -11.50 9.98 4.84
C VAL A 282 -10.92 11.25 4.22
N GLY A 283 -9.72 11.68 4.65
CA GLY A 283 -9.00 12.81 4.08
C GLY A 283 -8.76 12.62 2.59
N LEU A 284 -8.29 11.44 2.17
CA LEU A 284 -8.10 11.09 0.76
C LEU A 284 -9.40 11.16 -0.04
N LEU A 285 -10.51 10.66 0.53
CA LEU A 285 -11.84 10.77 -0.06
C LEU A 285 -12.24 12.23 -0.23
N LEU A 286 -12.05 13.08 0.78
CA LEU A 286 -12.38 14.50 0.75
C LEU A 286 -11.51 15.26 -0.27
N MET A 287 -10.21 14.99 -0.33
CA MET A 287 -9.29 15.57 -1.32
C MET A 287 -9.73 15.21 -2.75
N GLY A 288 -10.16 13.96 -2.97
CA GLY A 288 -10.64 13.48 -4.28
C GLY A 288 -11.99 14.09 -4.69
N PHE A 289 -12.87 14.48 -3.76
CA PHE A 289 -14.18 15.04 -4.09
C PHE A 289 -14.12 16.38 -4.82
N GLY A 290 -13.05 17.15 -4.65
CA GLY A 290 -12.91 18.44 -5.32
C GLY A 290 -13.93 19.48 -4.84
N PHE A 291 -14.00 19.73 -3.53
CA PHE A 291 -14.90 20.74 -2.95
C PHE A 291 -14.70 22.13 -3.53
N ALA A 292 -15.79 22.90 -3.64
CA ALA A 292 -15.79 24.32 -4.04
C ALA A 292 -15.25 24.62 -5.45
N GLY A 293 -15.55 23.75 -6.43
CA GLY A 293 -15.14 23.98 -7.83
C GLY A 293 -13.69 23.60 -8.15
N ARG A 294 -12.98 22.98 -7.21
CA ARG A 294 -11.68 22.35 -7.47
C ARG A 294 -11.85 21.15 -8.40
N SER A 295 -10.91 21.00 -9.32
CA SER A 295 -10.76 19.78 -10.10
C SER A 295 -10.54 18.59 -9.16
N ARG A 296 -10.97 17.38 -9.55
CA ARG A 296 -10.77 16.13 -8.83
C ARG A 296 -9.29 15.69 -8.92
N ILE A 297 -8.43 16.41 -8.22
CA ILE A 297 -6.98 16.24 -8.26
C ILE A 297 -6.47 16.30 -6.83
N ILE A 298 -5.70 15.32 -6.42
CA ILE A 298 -4.88 15.42 -5.22
C ILE A 298 -3.71 16.32 -5.59
N SER A 299 -3.73 17.54 -5.06
CA SER A 299 -2.78 18.59 -5.41
C SER A 299 -1.44 18.43 -4.67
N ARG A 300 -0.43 19.21 -5.07
CA ARG A 300 0.85 19.28 -4.35
C ARG A 300 0.69 19.76 -2.91
N LEU A 301 -0.28 20.64 -2.64
CA LEU A 301 -0.58 21.09 -1.28
C LEU A 301 -1.14 19.96 -0.43
N ASP A 302 -2.08 19.18 -0.99
CA ASP A 302 -2.65 18.00 -0.33
C ASP A 302 -1.54 16.99 -0.03
N GLY A 303 -0.63 16.76 -0.99
CA GLY A 303 0.56 15.94 -0.80
C GLY A 303 1.48 16.44 0.32
N GLY A 304 1.68 17.76 0.42
CA GLY A 304 2.46 18.39 1.50
C GLY A 304 1.82 18.17 2.87
N ILE A 305 0.49 18.30 2.96
CA ILE A 305 -0.27 18.04 4.19
C ILE A 305 -0.12 16.56 4.60
N LEU A 306 -0.28 15.64 3.67
CA LEU A 306 -0.12 14.20 3.94
C LEU A 306 1.28 13.87 4.46
N LEU A 307 2.33 14.38 3.82
CA LEU A 307 3.71 14.19 4.28
C LEU A 307 3.96 14.79 5.67
N LEU A 308 3.39 15.97 5.95
CA LEU A 308 3.50 16.59 7.27
C LEU A 308 2.87 15.70 8.35
N VAL A 309 1.70 15.12 8.07
CA VAL A 309 1.03 14.17 8.97
C VAL A 309 1.91 12.94 9.20
N TYR A 310 2.53 12.39 8.13
CA TYR A 310 3.43 11.24 8.27
C TYR A 310 4.64 11.54 9.15
N VAL A 311 5.30 12.67 8.91
CA VAL A 311 6.46 13.10 9.70
C VAL A 311 6.08 13.33 11.16
N ALA A 312 4.95 13.99 11.41
CA ALA A 312 4.45 14.22 12.76
C ALA A 312 4.12 12.91 13.50
N TYR A 313 3.44 11.98 12.84
CA TYR A 313 3.11 10.67 13.39
C TYR A 313 4.37 9.86 13.70
N THR A 314 5.30 9.74 12.74
CA THR A 314 6.55 8.99 12.94
C THR A 314 7.42 9.64 14.03
N GLY A 315 7.50 10.99 14.03
CA GLY A 315 8.21 11.72 15.09
C GLY A 315 7.59 11.48 16.48
N PHE A 316 6.27 11.47 16.58
CA PHE A 316 5.57 11.16 17.82
C PHE A 316 5.87 9.72 18.29
N LEU A 317 5.79 8.72 17.41
CA LEU A 317 6.13 7.34 17.74
C LEU A 317 7.56 7.21 18.26
N LEU A 318 8.52 7.83 17.59
CA LEU A 318 9.92 7.80 18.01
C LEU A 318 10.12 8.43 19.41
N THR A 319 9.43 9.53 19.72
CA THR A 319 9.54 10.18 21.04
C THR A 319 8.89 9.38 22.16
N THR A 320 7.83 8.63 21.88
CA THR A 320 7.15 7.80 22.89
C THR A 320 7.88 6.48 23.18
N MET A 321 8.71 6.02 22.25
CA MET A 321 9.44 4.74 22.36
C MET A 321 10.90 4.88 22.85
N ILE A 322 11.47 6.09 22.81
CA ILE A 322 12.76 6.37 23.46
C ILE A 322 12.45 6.61 24.94
N PRO A 323 12.83 5.70 25.86
CA PRO A 323 12.68 5.98 27.28
C PRO A 323 13.38 7.30 27.57
N ALA A 324 12.70 8.21 28.26
CA ALA A 324 13.37 9.39 28.79
C ALA A 324 14.53 8.89 29.64
N THR A 325 15.76 9.00 29.11
CA THR A 325 16.98 8.76 29.88
C THR A 325 17.04 9.88 30.89
N GLY A 326 16.44 9.62 32.07
CA GLY A 326 16.58 10.44 33.26
C GLY A 326 17.79 9.97 34.05
#